data_b8af71fd89a86964ab970083ed5e5916
#
_entry.id   b8af71fd89a86964ab970083ed5e5916
#
_cell.length_a   1.000
_cell.length_b   1.000
_cell.length_c   1.000
_cell.angle_alpha   90.00
_cell.angle_beta   90.00
_cell.angle_gamma   90.00
#
_symmetry.space_group_name_H-M   'P 1'
#
loop_
_entity.id
_entity.type
_entity.pdbx_description
1 polymer ?
#
loop_
_entity_poly.entity_id
_entity_poly.type
_entity_poly.pdbx_seq_one_letter_code
_entity_poly.pdbx_strand_id
1 'polypeptide(L)'
;MNRRHVLGLAGAGLLAPHVVRAQGFPDRPIRLIVPWPPGGSTDTIARLFQPRLAEVLGRPIVIDNRGGASGATGAIEAARAPSDGSTWMFVYDTQATNETVMRLPFRTMEAFVPVSLAASGPLVMVAHQSTPFTNFQQVVDAARRAPDTLNFATSGVGGLAHVSTTLLQQQGNFRIVHVPYRGGGPAVQDAVAGHVPLFMTNVVIVSQHIRNGVLRPLGVTTRAETRHV
;
A
#
# COMPACT_ATOMS: atom_id res chain seq x y z
N MET A 1 33.47 -22.76 -63.93
CA MET A 1 32.53 -22.34 -62.83
C MET A 1 31.48 -21.43 -63.47
N ASN A 2 30.25 -21.89 -63.64
CA ASN A 2 29.20 -21.16 -64.37
C ASN A 2 28.63 -20.00 -63.49
N ARG A 3 28.62 -18.78 -64.05
CA ARG A 3 28.06 -17.56 -63.38
C ARG A 3 26.64 -17.73 -62.83
N ARG A 4 25.86 -18.69 -63.35
CA ARG A 4 24.52 -19.01 -62.86
C ARG A 4 24.47 -19.68 -61.46
N HIS A 5 25.53 -20.38 -61.08
CA HIS A 5 25.58 -21.01 -59.74
C HIS A 5 25.98 -20.06 -58.64
N VAL A 6 26.69 -18.95 -58.95
CA VAL A 6 27.07 -17.91 -57.98
C VAL A 6 25.89 -17.03 -57.59
N LEU A 7 24.96 -16.77 -58.55
CA LEU A 7 23.74 -16.00 -58.28
C LEU A 7 22.68 -16.78 -57.43
N GLY A 8 22.67 -18.11 -57.55
CA GLY A 8 21.80 -18.96 -56.74
C GLY A 8 22.20 -19.02 -55.24
N LEU A 9 23.49 -18.97 -54.92
CA LEU A 9 24.00 -18.96 -53.56
C LEU A 9 23.81 -17.61 -52.82
N ALA A 10 23.80 -16.50 -53.59
CA ALA A 10 23.56 -15.17 -52.98
C ALA A 10 22.10 -14.94 -52.57
N GLY A 11 21.14 -15.62 -53.19
CA GLY A 11 19.72 -15.50 -52.86
C GLY A 11 19.27 -16.35 -51.63
N ALA A 12 19.99 -17.42 -51.32
CA ALA A 12 19.64 -18.32 -50.22
C ALA A 12 19.95 -17.73 -48.81
N GLY A 13 20.89 -16.79 -48.72
CA GLY A 13 21.25 -16.11 -47.48
C GLY A 13 20.22 -15.12 -46.95
N LEU A 14 19.30 -14.65 -47.80
CA LEU A 14 18.27 -13.66 -47.42
C LEU A 14 17.00 -14.29 -46.83
N LEU A 15 16.88 -15.62 -46.88
CA LEU A 15 15.73 -16.36 -46.32
C LEU A 15 16.04 -17.07 -44.99
N ALA A 16 17.18 -16.78 -44.36
CA ALA A 16 17.45 -17.28 -43.02
C ALA A 16 16.41 -16.70 -42.07
N PRO A 17 15.60 -17.51 -41.38
CA PRO A 17 14.66 -17.01 -40.40
C PRO A 17 15.44 -16.26 -39.34
N HIS A 18 15.20 -14.98 -39.23
CA HIS A 18 15.68 -14.24 -38.07
C HIS A 18 15.02 -14.86 -36.84
N VAL A 19 15.77 -15.65 -36.09
CA VAL A 19 15.34 -16.11 -34.76
C VAL A 19 15.24 -14.87 -33.90
N VAL A 20 14.06 -14.28 -33.85
CA VAL A 20 13.73 -13.26 -32.87
C VAL A 20 13.83 -13.97 -31.53
N ARG A 21 14.97 -13.86 -30.87
CA ARG A 21 15.09 -14.26 -29.46
C ARG A 21 14.09 -13.42 -28.73
N ALA A 22 13.04 -14.05 -28.22
CA ALA A 22 12.16 -13.44 -27.24
C ALA A 22 13.07 -12.88 -26.13
N GLN A 23 13.15 -11.57 -26.00
CA GLN A 23 13.91 -10.95 -24.92
C GLN A 23 13.31 -11.49 -23.63
N GLY A 24 14.13 -12.20 -22.81
CA GLY A 24 13.68 -12.79 -21.56
C GLY A 24 13.14 -11.70 -20.63
N PHE A 25 11.90 -11.82 -20.22
CA PHE A 25 11.30 -10.92 -19.23
C PHE A 25 11.88 -11.23 -17.84
N PRO A 26 12.21 -10.18 -17.04
CA PRO A 26 12.27 -8.76 -17.38
C PRO A 26 13.57 -8.39 -18.13
N ASP A 27 13.47 -7.57 -19.19
CA ASP A 27 14.62 -7.08 -19.98
C ASP A 27 15.24 -5.79 -19.44
N ARG A 28 14.53 -5.09 -18.55
CA ARG A 28 14.88 -3.80 -17.95
C ARG A 28 14.47 -3.72 -16.47
N PRO A 29 14.92 -2.69 -15.72
CA PRO A 29 14.46 -2.47 -14.34
C PRO A 29 12.93 -2.39 -14.26
N ILE A 30 12.37 -2.99 -13.21
CA ILE A 30 10.94 -2.93 -12.93
C ILE A 30 10.65 -1.69 -12.08
N ARG A 31 9.75 -0.85 -12.55
CA ARG A 31 9.21 0.28 -11.80
C ARG A 31 8.07 -0.21 -10.90
N LEU A 32 8.24 -0.10 -9.58
CA LEU A 32 7.23 -0.47 -8.60
C LEU A 32 6.56 0.80 -8.05
N ILE A 33 5.40 1.14 -8.57
CA ILE A 33 4.62 2.29 -8.09
C ILE A 33 4.01 1.93 -6.74
N VAL A 34 4.35 2.73 -5.73
CA VAL A 34 3.73 2.70 -4.41
C VAL A 34 2.86 3.95 -4.29
N PRO A 35 1.50 3.84 -4.28
CA PRO A 35 0.61 4.99 -4.33
C PRO A 35 0.45 5.71 -2.98
N TRP A 36 1.51 5.71 -2.18
CA TRP A 36 1.58 6.33 -0.86
C TRP A 36 2.93 7.01 -0.64
N PRO A 37 3.00 8.04 0.25
CA PRO A 37 4.28 8.63 0.65
C PRO A 37 5.22 7.59 1.29
N PRO A 38 6.53 7.84 1.25
CA PRO A 38 7.50 7.03 1.98
C PRO A 38 7.18 6.93 3.48
N GLY A 39 7.58 5.80 4.11
CA GLY A 39 7.41 5.55 5.54
C GLY A 39 6.02 5.06 5.95
N GLY A 40 5.06 4.94 5.03
CA GLY A 40 3.79 4.25 5.27
C GLY A 40 3.93 2.72 5.17
N SER A 41 2.88 2.00 5.59
CA SER A 41 2.88 0.52 5.60
C SER A 41 3.20 -0.08 4.24
N THR A 42 2.58 0.45 3.17
CA THR A 42 2.79 -0.03 1.80
C THR A 42 4.24 0.15 1.35
N ASP A 43 4.83 1.32 1.61
CA ASP A 43 6.22 1.61 1.29
C ASP A 43 7.19 0.73 2.08
N THR A 44 6.96 0.59 3.39
CA THR A 44 7.78 -0.25 4.27
C THR A 44 7.78 -1.70 3.80
N ILE A 45 6.62 -2.27 3.49
CA ILE A 45 6.51 -3.65 3.02
C ILE A 45 7.12 -3.79 1.63
N ALA A 46 6.88 -2.86 0.69
CA ALA A 46 7.50 -2.89 -0.63
C ALA A 46 9.04 -2.92 -0.55
N ARG A 47 9.63 -2.11 0.36
CA ARG A 47 11.09 -2.09 0.58
C ARG A 47 11.63 -3.39 1.20
N LEU A 48 10.84 -4.09 2.01
CA LEU A 48 11.21 -5.40 2.54
C LEU A 48 11.28 -6.48 1.43
N PHE A 49 10.36 -6.43 0.47
CA PHE A 49 10.35 -7.36 -0.66
C PHE A 49 11.35 -7.00 -1.77
N GLN A 50 11.66 -5.72 -1.94
CA GLN A 50 12.47 -5.18 -3.04
C GLN A 50 13.78 -5.95 -3.29
N PRO A 51 14.66 -6.20 -2.29
CA PRO A 51 15.94 -6.87 -2.52
C PRO A 51 15.76 -8.28 -3.05
N ARG A 52 14.84 -9.05 -2.44
CA ARG A 52 14.60 -10.44 -2.84
C ARG A 52 13.94 -10.54 -4.20
N LEU A 53 13.01 -9.64 -4.53
CA LEU A 53 12.42 -9.57 -5.86
C LEU A 53 13.48 -9.25 -6.91
N ALA A 54 14.35 -8.28 -6.64
CA ALA A 54 15.44 -7.90 -7.56
C ALA A 54 16.40 -9.07 -7.81
N GLU A 55 16.74 -9.82 -6.76
CA GLU A 55 17.58 -11.02 -6.86
C GLU A 55 16.93 -12.10 -7.74
N VAL A 56 15.67 -12.46 -7.44
CA VAL A 56 14.94 -13.53 -8.16
C VAL A 56 14.71 -13.18 -9.63
N LEU A 57 14.41 -11.92 -9.91
CA LEU A 57 14.12 -11.45 -11.26
C LEU A 57 15.38 -11.10 -12.06
N GLY A 58 16.55 -11.02 -11.41
CA GLY A 58 17.80 -10.64 -12.05
C GLY A 58 17.81 -9.20 -12.57
N ARG A 59 16.92 -8.33 -12.09
CA ARG A 59 16.79 -6.93 -12.49
C ARG A 59 16.46 -6.05 -11.29
N PRO A 60 16.94 -4.80 -11.27
CA PRO A 60 16.59 -3.85 -10.23
C PRO A 60 15.09 -3.60 -10.15
N ILE A 61 14.57 -3.48 -8.93
CA ILE A 61 13.22 -2.97 -8.64
C ILE A 61 13.38 -1.52 -8.17
N VAL A 62 12.75 -0.58 -8.86
CA VAL A 62 12.78 0.85 -8.53
C VAL A 62 11.46 1.23 -7.89
N ILE A 63 11.47 1.51 -6.59
CA ILE A 63 10.28 1.99 -5.87
C ILE A 63 10.05 3.46 -6.22
N ASP A 64 8.85 3.75 -6.69
CA ASP A 64 8.38 5.08 -7.07
C ASP A 64 7.13 5.45 -6.26
N ASN A 65 7.31 6.31 -5.25
CA ASN A 65 6.22 6.74 -4.37
C ASN A 65 5.38 7.83 -5.06
N ARG A 66 4.12 7.52 -5.39
CA ARG A 66 3.15 8.39 -6.06
C ARG A 66 1.90 8.59 -5.20
N GLY A 67 2.10 9.23 -4.04
CA GLY A 67 1.02 9.46 -3.08
C GLY A 67 0.02 10.52 -3.54
N GLY A 68 -1.19 10.45 -2.96
CA GLY A 68 -2.27 11.42 -3.16
C GLY A 68 -3.64 10.77 -3.35
N ALA A 69 -4.69 11.47 -2.93
CA ALA A 69 -6.09 11.04 -3.07
C ALA A 69 -6.31 9.57 -2.64
N SER A 70 -5.88 9.20 -1.43
CA SER A 70 -5.99 7.83 -0.92
C SER A 70 -5.43 6.75 -1.86
N GLY A 71 -4.33 7.07 -2.57
CA GLY A 71 -3.67 6.17 -3.51
C GLY A 71 -4.15 6.28 -4.96
N ALA A 72 -5.23 7.01 -5.24
CA ALA A 72 -5.76 7.14 -6.60
C ALA A 72 -4.77 7.79 -7.57
N THR A 73 -3.94 8.75 -7.14
CA THR A 73 -2.94 9.40 -7.99
C THR A 73 -1.97 8.38 -8.57
N GLY A 74 -1.38 7.53 -7.74
CA GLY A 74 -0.46 6.49 -8.19
C GLY A 74 -1.15 5.41 -9.02
N ALA A 75 -2.39 5.05 -8.67
CA ALA A 75 -3.18 4.08 -9.42
C ALA A 75 -3.52 4.58 -10.84
N ILE A 76 -3.88 5.87 -11.00
CA ILE A 76 -4.11 6.50 -12.31
C ILE A 76 -2.82 6.49 -13.16
N GLU A 77 -1.67 6.76 -12.56
CA GLU A 77 -0.40 6.72 -13.25
C GLU A 77 -0.05 5.28 -13.69
N ALA A 78 -0.23 4.31 -12.79
CA ALA A 78 0.00 2.90 -13.10
C ALA A 78 -0.90 2.38 -14.22
N ALA A 79 -2.20 2.76 -14.22
CA ALA A 79 -3.15 2.38 -15.27
C ALA A 79 -2.81 2.96 -16.66
N ARG A 80 -2.00 4.02 -16.73
CA ARG A 80 -1.52 4.62 -17.98
C ARG A 80 -0.18 4.08 -18.45
N ALA A 81 0.50 3.30 -17.61
CA ALA A 81 1.79 2.72 -17.96
C ALA A 81 1.63 1.65 -19.06
N PRO A 82 2.68 1.40 -19.87
CA PRO A 82 2.67 0.31 -20.83
C PRO A 82 2.37 -1.04 -20.14
N SER A 83 1.54 -1.86 -20.78
CA SER A 83 1.16 -3.20 -20.27
C SER A 83 2.17 -4.30 -20.61
N ASP A 84 3.46 -3.96 -20.63
CA ASP A 84 4.57 -4.85 -20.99
C ASP A 84 5.20 -5.57 -19.78
N GLY A 85 4.62 -5.39 -18.59
CA GLY A 85 5.09 -5.99 -17.35
C GLY A 85 6.25 -5.25 -16.66
N SER A 86 6.77 -4.15 -17.24
CA SER A 86 7.87 -3.38 -16.62
C SER A 86 7.41 -2.41 -15.53
N THR A 87 6.11 -2.16 -15.41
CA THR A 87 5.53 -1.32 -14.35
C THR A 87 4.58 -2.15 -13.50
N TRP A 88 4.87 -2.21 -12.22
CA TRP A 88 4.04 -2.87 -11.22
C TRP A 88 3.48 -1.84 -10.25
N MET A 89 2.39 -2.19 -9.58
CA MET A 89 1.83 -1.38 -8.52
C MET A 89 1.72 -2.22 -7.23
N PHE A 90 2.23 -1.68 -6.13
CA PHE A 90 2.11 -2.29 -4.80
C PHE A 90 1.08 -1.51 -4.01
N VAL A 91 -0.10 -2.08 -3.84
CA VAL A 91 -1.27 -1.40 -3.30
C VAL A 91 -1.70 -1.93 -1.95
N TYR A 92 -2.62 -1.22 -1.34
CA TYR A 92 -3.28 -1.56 -0.10
C TYR A 92 -4.81 -1.56 -0.28
N ASP A 93 -5.54 -1.76 0.78
CA ASP A 93 -7.00 -1.86 0.88
C ASP A 93 -7.79 -0.79 0.12
N THR A 94 -7.30 0.46 0.08
CA THR A 94 -7.97 1.56 -0.63
C THR A 94 -8.10 1.33 -2.13
N GLN A 95 -7.26 0.49 -2.74
CA GLN A 95 -7.44 0.16 -4.16
C GLN A 95 -8.78 -0.55 -4.41
N ALA A 96 -9.25 -1.33 -3.45
CA ALA A 96 -10.55 -2.00 -3.54
C ALA A 96 -11.73 -1.05 -3.26
N THR A 97 -11.53 -0.01 -2.44
CA THR A 97 -12.61 0.89 -2.02
C THR A 97 -12.70 2.17 -2.85
N ASN A 98 -11.62 2.58 -3.51
CA ASN A 98 -11.53 3.85 -4.22
C ASN A 98 -12.62 4.03 -5.29
N GLU A 99 -12.99 2.97 -6.02
CA GLU A 99 -14.07 3.05 -7.01
C GLU A 99 -15.44 3.39 -6.39
N THR A 100 -15.63 3.07 -5.11
CA THR A 100 -16.89 3.33 -4.39
C THR A 100 -16.94 4.74 -3.82
N VAL A 101 -15.78 5.28 -3.41
CA VAL A 101 -15.72 6.56 -2.69
C VAL A 101 -15.29 7.74 -3.57
N MET A 102 -14.81 7.48 -4.79
CA MET A 102 -14.38 8.52 -5.73
C MET A 102 -14.57 8.11 -7.19
N ARG A 103 -14.56 9.07 -8.11
CA ARG A 103 -14.55 8.78 -9.54
C ARG A 103 -13.12 8.50 -10.02
N LEU A 104 -12.87 7.27 -10.48
CA LEU A 104 -11.63 6.90 -11.17
C LEU A 104 -11.87 6.89 -12.68
N PRO A 105 -10.83 7.19 -13.51
CA PRO A 105 -10.93 7.12 -14.97
C PRO A 105 -10.82 5.69 -15.51
N PHE A 106 -10.83 4.68 -14.66
CA PHE A 106 -10.73 3.26 -14.99
C PHE A 106 -11.50 2.42 -13.96
N ARG A 107 -11.74 1.16 -14.31
CA ARG A 107 -12.20 0.12 -13.38
C ARG A 107 -11.00 -0.73 -12.98
N THR A 108 -10.82 -0.94 -11.67
CA THR A 108 -9.63 -1.64 -11.12
C THR A 108 -9.43 -3.01 -11.75
N MET A 109 -10.48 -3.81 -11.85
CA MET A 109 -10.41 -5.18 -12.37
C MET A 109 -10.20 -5.25 -13.89
N GLU A 110 -10.42 -4.14 -14.61
CA GLU A 110 -10.17 -4.05 -16.06
C GLU A 110 -8.80 -3.45 -16.36
N ALA A 111 -8.32 -2.54 -15.51
CA ALA A 111 -7.06 -1.82 -15.72
C ALA A 111 -5.82 -2.57 -15.23
N PHE A 112 -5.98 -3.52 -14.29
CA PHE A 112 -4.87 -4.21 -13.66
C PHE A 112 -5.04 -5.71 -13.67
N VAL A 113 -3.93 -6.43 -13.80
CA VAL A 113 -3.85 -7.87 -13.60
C VAL A 113 -3.29 -8.12 -12.20
N PRO A 114 -4.09 -8.70 -11.27
CA PRO A 114 -3.59 -9.06 -9.95
C PRO A 114 -2.48 -10.12 -10.04
N VAL A 115 -1.36 -9.90 -9.36
CA VAL A 115 -0.22 -10.83 -9.38
C VAL A 115 -0.22 -11.70 -8.12
N SER A 116 -0.23 -11.08 -6.94
CA SER A 116 -0.16 -11.82 -5.67
C SER A 116 -0.63 -10.96 -4.49
N LEU A 117 -1.14 -11.61 -3.46
CA LEU A 117 -1.30 -11.04 -2.13
C LEU A 117 0.05 -11.15 -1.40
N ALA A 118 0.78 -10.03 -1.32
CA ALA A 118 2.13 -10.02 -0.75
C ALA A 118 2.15 -10.14 0.78
N ALA A 119 1.19 -9.49 1.46
CA ALA A 119 1.08 -9.53 2.92
C ALA A 119 -0.35 -9.24 3.37
N SER A 120 -0.71 -9.76 4.54
CA SER A 120 -1.93 -9.40 5.27
C SER A 120 -1.61 -9.23 6.75
N GLY A 121 -2.37 -8.39 7.44
CA GLY A 121 -2.17 -8.18 8.87
C GLY A 121 -3.32 -7.38 9.49
N PRO A 122 -3.45 -7.41 10.83
CA PRO A 122 -4.48 -6.67 11.52
C PRO A 122 -4.20 -5.18 11.50
N LEU A 123 -5.27 -4.42 11.68
CA LEU A 123 -5.17 -3.05 12.15
C LEU A 123 -5.09 -3.03 13.67
N VAL A 124 -4.44 -2.00 14.20
CA VAL A 124 -4.35 -1.70 15.63
C VAL A 124 -4.80 -0.28 15.87
N MET A 125 -5.62 -0.08 16.88
CA MET A 125 -5.84 1.25 17.46
C MET A 125 -4.76 1.48 18.50
N VAL A 126 -3.98 2.54 18.34
CA VAL A 126 -2.99 2.97 19.32
C VAL A 126 -3.35 4.33 19.89
N ALA A 127 -2.94 4.57 21.12
CA ALA A 127 -3.01 5.86 21.78
C ALA A 127 -1.62 6.38 22.10
N HIS A 128 -1.41 7.70 22.03
CA HIS A 128 -0.18 8.32 22.52
C HIS A 128 -0.07 8.15 24.04
N GLN A 129 1.15 7.93 24.56
CA GLN A 129 1.41 7.66 25.98
C GLN A 129 0.88 8.74 26.95
N SER A 130 0.76 10.00 26.49
CA SER A 130 0.21 11.10 27.28
C SER A 130 -1.30 11.01 27.50
N THR A 131 -2.01 10.14 26.77
CA THR A 131 -3.45 9.93 26.97
C THR A 131 -3.70 9.02 28.16
N PRO A 132 -4.88 9.14 28.82
CA PRO A 132 -5.21 8.27 29.95
C PRO A 132 -5.63 6.85 29.53
N PHE A 133 -5.76 6.56 28.23
CA PHE A 133 -6.33 5.33 27.71
C PHE A 133 -5.34 4.17 27.76
N THR A 134 -5.77 3.06 28.37
CA THR A 134 -5.00 1.80 28.45
C THR A 134 -5.68 0.63 27.70
N ASN A 135 -6.91 0.81 27.27
CA ASN A 135 -7.67 -0.13 26.45
C ASN A 135 -8.73 0.61 25.65
N PHE A 136 -9.31 -0.08 24.65
CA PHE A 136 -10.29 0.53 23.74
C PHE A 136 -11.61 0.89 24.42
N GLN A 137 -12.04 0.13 25.47
CA GLN A 137 -13.27 0.44 26.21
C GLN A 137 -13.24 1.83 26.85
N GLN A 138 -12.08 2.24 27.37
CA GLN A 138 -11.93 3.59 27.96
C GLN A 138 -12.10 4.71 26.90
N VAL A 139 -11.69 4.47 25.66
CA VAL A 139 -11.93 5.41 24.54
C VAL A 139 -13.44 5.50 24.26
N VAL A 140 -14.12 4.37 24.19
CA VAL A 140 -15.58 4.29 23.99
C VAL A 140 -16.32 5.06 25.09
N ASP A 141 -15.97 4.80 26.36
CA ASP A 141 -16.59 5.45 27.51
C ASP A 141 -16.35 6.96 27.54
N ALA A 142 -15.13 7.40 27.20
CA ALA A 142 -14.81 8.82 27.11
C ALA A 142 -15.59 9.48 25.93
N ALA A 143 -15.64 8.85 24.78
CA ALA A 143 -16.37 9.36 23.62
C ALA A 143 -17.90 9.40 23.83
N ARG A 144 -18.45 8.49 24.64
CA ARG A 144 -19.87 8.54 25.03
C ARG A 144 -20.18 9.67 26.00
N ARG A 145 -19.26 9.97 26.94
CA ARG A 145 -19.40 11.10 27.87
C ARG A 145 -19.27 12.45 27.19
N ALA A 146 -18.37 12.56 26.18
CA ALA A 146 -18.11 13.78 25.45
C ALA A 146 -17.96 13.46 23.95
N PRO A 147 -19.09 13.31 23.20
CA PRO A 147 -19.06 13.02 21.79
C PRO A 147 -18.28 14.06 20.99
N ASP A 148 -17.63 13.64 19.91
CA ASP A 148 -16.88 14.48 18.96
C ASP A 148 -15.74 15.32 19.59
N THR A 149 -15.20 14.91 20.74
CA THR A 149 -14.06 15.59 21.39
C THR A 149 -12.73 14.86 21.19
N LEU A 150 -12.77 13.56 20.89
CA LEU A 150 -11.58 12.75 20.65
C LEU A 150 -11.29 12.66 19.16
N ASN A 151 -10.05 12.94 18.78
CA ASN A 151 -9.57 12.81 17.41
C ASN A 151 -8.87 11.46 17.20
N PHE A 152 -9.08 10.84 16.03
CA PHE A 152 -8.30 9.68 15.60
C PHE A 152 -7.75 9.88 14.19
N ALA A 153 -6.48 9.56 14.01
CA ALA A 153 -5.81 9.59 12.71
C ALA A 153 -6.06 8.31 11.92
N THR A 154 -6.02 8.42 10.60
CA THR A 154 -5.83 7.30 9.66
C THR A 154 -4.95 7.72 8.50
N SER A 155 -4.52 6.76 7.69
CA SER A 155 -3.73 7.02 6.48
C SER A 155 -4.53 7.66 5.33
N GLY A 156 -5.83 7.92 5.50
CA GLY A 156 -6.67 8.56 4.49
C GLY A 156 -8.16 8.18 4.58
N VAL A 157 -8.95 8.80 3.72
CA VAL A 157 -10.40 8.54 3.62
C VAL A 157 -10.65 7.25 2.83
N GLY A 158 -11.65 6.46 3.24
CA GLY A 158 -12.13 5.28 2.51
C GLY A 158 -11.30 4.01 2.75
N GLY A 159 -10.12 4.09 3.37
CA GLY A 159 -9.32 2.93 3.74
C GLY A 159 -9.94 2.12 4.88
N LEU A 160 -9.47 0.88 5.05
CA LEU A 160 -10.00 -0.05 6.03
C LEU A 160 -9.95 0.51 7.48
N ALA A 161 -8.92 1.26 7.83
CA ALA A 161 -8.82 1.93 9.13
C ALA A 161 -9.96 2.93 9.37
N HIS A 162 -10.32 3.74 8.37
CA HIS A 162 -11.45 4.66 8.44
C HIS A 162 -12.78 3.92 8.52
N VAL A 163 -13.01 2.98 7.59
CA VAL A 163 -14.26 2.22 7.50
C VAL A 163 -14.50 1.38 8.76
N SER A 164 -13.47 0.68 9.26
CA SER A 164 -13.57 -0.13 10.49
C SER A 164 -13.87 0.74 11.71
N THR A 165 -13.23 1.90 11.84
CA THR A 165 -13.50 2.80 12.97
C THR A 165 -14.91 3.38 12.88
N THR A 166 -15.39 3.71 11.68
CA THR A 166 -16.76 4.17 11.47
C THR A 166 -17.79 3.09 11.87
N LEU A 167 -17.52 1.85 11.47
CA LEU A 167 -18.36 0.71 11.87
C LEU A 167 -18.37 0.49 13.38
N LEU A 168 -17.20 0.59 14.04
CA LEU A 168 -17.11 0.50 15.50
C LEU A 168 -17.88 1.62 16.19
N GLN A 169 -17.86 2.84 15.66
CA GLN A 169 -18.65 3.96 16.18
C GLN A 169 -20.16 3.69 16.08
N GLN A 170 -20.62 3.18 14.94
CA GLN A 170 -22.02 2.83 14.72
C GLN A 170 -22.48 1.71 15.66
N GLN A 171 -21.74 0.61 15.73
CA GLN A 171 -22.08 -0.53 16.58
C GLN A 171 -21.94 -0.25 18.07
N GLY A 172 -20.93 0.55 18.43
CA GLY A 172 -20.64 0.91 19.82
C GLY A 172 -21.42 2.11 20.34
N ASN A 173 -22.20 2.79 19.50
CA ASN A 173 -22.93 4.02 19.81
C ASN A 173 -22.02 5.05 20.53
N PHE A 174 -20.92 5.43 19.89
CA PHE A 174 -20.01 6.49 20.33
C PHE A 174 -19.52 7.29 19.13
N ARG A 175 -18.98 8.49 19.33
CA ARG A 175 -18.48 9.36 18.26
C ARG A 175 -17.10 9.93 18.58
N ILE A 176 -16.18 9.77 17.63
CA ILE A 176 -14.84 10.36 17.61
C ILE A 176 -14.59 10.99 16.23
N VAL A 177 -13.78 12.02 16.18
CA VAL A 177 -13.54 12.81 14.96
C VAL A 177 -12.41 12.21 14.14
N HIS A 178 -12.70 11.93 12.87
CA HIS A 178 -11.69 11.42 11.93
C HIS A 178 -10.76 12.53 11.43
N VAL A 179 -9.47 12.33 11.55
CA VAL A 179 -8.40 13.18 11.02
C VAL A 179 -7.66 12.40 9.92
N PRO A 180 -8.01 12.61 8.63
CA PRO A 180 -7.34 11.91 7.54
C PRO A 180 -5.98 12.52 7.22
N TYR A 181 -4.94 11.68 7.17
CA TYR A 181 -3.61 12.04 6.69
C TYR A 181 -3.41 11.62 5.24
N ARG A 182 -2.40 12.20 4.58
CA ARG A 182 -2.01 11.84 3.21
C ARG A 182 -1.17 10.56 3.13
N GLY A 183 -1.38 9.62 4.07
CA GLY A 183 -0.66 8.35 4.17
C GLY A 183 -0.19 8.05 5.59
N GLY A 184 0.31 6.82 5.81
CA GLY A 184 0.75 6.35 7.13
C GLY A 184 1.99 7.06 7.66
N GLY A 185 2.93 7.46 6.79
CA GLY A 185 4.15 8.15 7.21
C GLY A 185 3.89 9.44 7.99
N PRO A 186 3.19 10.44 7.43
CA PRO A 186 2.82 11.64 8.17
C PRO A 186 1.95 11.36 9.40
N ALA A 187 1.03 10.39 9.32
CA ALA A 187 0.15 10.06 10.44
C ALA A 187 0.90 9.49 11.64
N VAL A 188 1.88 8.61 11.43
CA VAL A 188 2.68 8.04 12.53
C VAL A 188 3.57 9.11 13.20
N GLN A 189 4.11 10.04 12.42
CA GLN A 189 4.90 11.15 12.97
C GLN A 189 4.08 12.00 13.93
N ASP A 190 2.87 12.39 13.54
CA ASP A 190 1.98 13.19 14.40
C ASP A 190 1.44 12.40 15.61
N ALA A 191 1.17 11.10 15.43
CA ALA A 191 0.77 10.23 16.53
C ALA A 191 1.89 10.07 17.57
N VAL A 192 3.15 9.91 17.13
CA VAL A 192 4.33 9.81 18.00
C VAL A 192 4.66 11.13 18.68
N ALA A 193 4.43 12.25 18.00
CA ALA A 193 4.59 13.58 18.57
C ALA A 193 3.47 13.99 19.55
N GLY A 194 2.37 13.19 19.61
CA GLY A 194 1.22 13.48 20.48
C GLY A 194 0.27 14.54 19.91
N HIS A 195 0.42 14.94 18.65
CA HIS A 195 -0.47 15.90 17.98
C HIS A 195 -1.87 15.33 17.76
N VAL A 196 -1.98 14.01 17.61
CA VAL A 196 -3.25 13.29 17.56
C VAL A 196 -3.27 12.20 18.62
N PRO A 197 -4.33 12.12 19.46
CA PRO A 197 -4.35 11.21 20.61
C PRO A 197 -4.50 9.73 20.23
N LEU A 198 -5.21 9.43 19.14
CA LEU A 198 -5.50 8.07 18.67
C LEU A 198 -5.10 7.90 17.22
N PHE A 199 -4.61 6.70 16.88
CA PHE A 199 -4.27 6.36 15.51
C PHE A 199 -4.69 4.93 15.19
N MET A 200 -5.49 4.75 14.13
CA MET A 200 -5.88 3.44 13.60
C MET A 200 -5.06 3.12 12.37
N THR A 201 -4.24 2.06 12.44
CA THR A 201 -3.26 1.75 11.39
C THR A 201 -2.83 0.29 11.42
N ASN A 202 -1.93 -0.10 10.51
CA ASN A 202 -1.26 -1.39 10.57
C ASN A 202 -0.19 -1.44 11.66
N VAL A 203 -0.04 -2.62 12.23
CA VAL A 203 1.01 -2.90 13.23
C VAL A 203 2.41 -2.57 12.71
N VAL A 204 2.69 -2.79 11.43
CA VAL A 204 4.03 -2.65 10.82
C VAL A 204 4.69 -1.32 11.12
N ILE A 205 3.97 -0.20 10.98
CA ILE A 205 4.55 1.15 11.15
C ILE A 205 4.54 1.66 12.58
N VAL A 206 3.84 0.99 13.50
CA VAL A 206 3.75 1.42 14.91
C VAL A 206 4.42 0.45 15.88
N SER A 207 4.81 -0.75 15.44
CA SER A 207 5.37 -1.81 16.31
C SER A 207 6.59 -1.34 17.10
N GLN A 208 7.51 -0.59 16.48
CA GLN A 208 8.68 -0.05 17.18
C GLN A 208 8.30 1.02 18.22
N HIS A 209 7.31 1.87 17.91
CA HIS A 209 6.83 2.91 18.82
C HIS A 209 6.05 2.31 20.00
N ILE A 210 5.36 1.17 19.77
CA ILE A 210 4.73 0.39 20.85
C ILE A 210 5.81 -0.20 21.77
N ARG A 211 6.82 -0.86 21.21
CA ARG A 211 7.94 -1.43 22.00
C ARG A 211 8.69 -0.37 22.80
N ASN A 212 8.82 0.83 22.28
CA ASN A 212 9.45 1.96 22.96
C ASN A 212 8.51 2.66 23.96
N GLY A 213 7.26 2.24 24.09
CA GLY A 213 6.28 2.80 25.02
C GLY A 213 5.71 4.17 24.65
N VAL A 214 6.06 4.71 23.47
CA VAL A 214 5.54 6.01 23.00
C VAL A 214 4.09 5.90 22.56
N LEU A 215 3.74 4.79 21.91
CA LEU A 215 2.37 4.45 21.54
C LEU A 215 1.92 3.22 22.33
N ARG A 216 0.68 3.24 22.81
CA ARG A 216 0.06 2.15 23.57
C ARG A 216 -1.00 1.47 22.71
N PRO A 217 -0.94 0.15 22.46
CA PRO A 217 -1.98 -0.55 21.75
C PRO A 217 -3.24 -0.66 22.63
N LEU A 218 -4.40 -0.36 22.06
CA LEU A 218 -5.69 -0.40 22.75
C LEU A 218 -6.55 -1.58 22.31
N GLY A 219 -6.35 -2.06 21.10
CA GLY A 219 -7.07 -3.19 20.52
C GLY A 219 -6.69 -3.43 19.06
N VAL A 220 -6.93 -4.64 18.59
CA VAL A 220 -6.67 -5.10 17.22
C VAL A 220 -7.95 -5.59 16.55
N THR A 221 -7.98 -5.61 15.21
CA THR A 221 -9.14 -6.04 14.42
C THR A 221 -9.26 -7.56 14.24
N THR A 222 -8.38 -8.35 14.82
CA THR A 222 -8.44 -9.82 14.82
C THR A 222 -9.06 -10.36 16.09
N ARG A 223 -9.69 -11.56 16.02
CA ARG A 223 -10.27 -12.24 17.19
C ARG A 223 -9.22 -12.87 18.13
N ALA A 224 -8.03 -13.17 17.60
CA ALA A 224 -6.92 -13.70 18.37
C ALA A 224 -5.91 -12.59 18.66
N GLU A 225 -5.29 -12.64 19.84
CA GLU A 225 -4.14 -11.79 20.15
C GLU A 225 -3.03 -12.00 19.11
N THR A 226 -2.51 -10.92 18.58
CA THR A 226 -1.35 -10.96 17.70
C THR A 226 -0.09 -11.04 18.55
N ARG A 227 0.61 -12.18 18.49
CA ARG A 227 1.81 -12.47 19.30
C ARG A 227 3.00 -11.53 19.07
N HIS A 228 2.86 -10.50 18.25
CA HIS A 228 3.95 -9.60 17.82
C HIS A 228 3.71 -8.11 18.09
N VAL A 229 2.70 -7.77 18.88
CA VAL A 229 2.41 -6.39 19.30
C VAL A 229 2.69 -6.21 20.79
#